data_d8cbbfab0e1bf0557ee8f4a6f283a0be
#
_entry.id   d8cbbfab0e1bf0557ee8f4a6f283a0be
#
_cell.length_a   1.000
_cell.length_b   1.000
_cell.length_c   1.000
_cell.angle_alpha   90.00
_cell.angle_beta   90.00
_cell.angle_gamma   90.00
#
_symmetry.space_group_name_H-M   'P 1'
#
loop_
_entity.id
_entity.type
_entity.pdbx_description
1 polymer ?
#
loop_
_entity_poly.entity_id
_entity_poly.type
_entity_poly.pdbx_seq_one_letter_code
_entity_poly.pdbx_strand_id
1 'polypeptide(L)' 'MPAIKIASADINNFPLLKEVGLTKKKVFLSTGASDISEIKYALKILTMYGVKDIVIMHC' A
#
# COMPACT_ATOMS: atom_id res chain seq x y z
N MET A 1 2.99 -17.37 3.58
CA MET A 1 1.96 -16.43 4.02
C MET A 1 1.78 -15.30 3.02
N PRO A 2 0.63 -15.18 2.46
CA PRO A 2 0.43 -14.22 1.38
C PRO A 2 0.22 -12.80 1.91
N ALA A 3 1.30 -12.14 2.21
CA ALA A 3 1.27 -10.74 2.62
C ALA A 3 2.37 -10.00 1.88
N ILE A 4 2.09 -8.73 1.56
CA ILE A 4 3.02 -7.91 0.81
C ILE A 4 3.32 -6.67 1.63
N LYS A 5 4.60 -6.32 1.73
CA LYS A 5 5.02 -5.11 2.41
C LYS A 5 5.43 -4.06 1.39
N ILE A 6 4.88 -2.86 1.53
CA ILE A 6 5.25 -1.72 0.69
C ILE A 6 6.05 -0.75 1.53
N ALA A 7 7.28 -0.47 1.10
CA ALA A 7 8.14 0.48 1.81
C ALA A 7 7.66 1.90 1.56
N SER A 8 7.96 2.81 2.50
CA SER A 8 7.53 4.20 2.38
C SER A 8 8.04 4.86 1.10
N ALA A 9 9.21 4.46 0.62
CA ALA A 9 9.75 5.01 -0.62
C ALA A 9 8.95 4.61 -1.86
N ASP A 10 8.16 3.53 -1.76
CA ASP A 10 7.41 3.00 -2.90
C ASP A 10 5.92 3.34 -2.84
N ILE A 11 5.51 4.15 -1.88
CA ILE A 11 4.10 4.47 -1.72
C ILE A 11 3.52 5.20 -2.93
N ASN A 12 4.33 6.00 -3.61
CA ASN A 12 3.87 6.73 -4.78
C ASN A 12 4.21 6.00 -6.09
N ASN A 13 4.65 4.76 -6.02
CA ASN A 13 4.96 3.96 -7.20
C ASN A 13 3.69 3.30 -7.72
N PHE A 14 2.99 3.99 -8.61
CA PHE A 14 1.70 3.51 -9.10
C PHE A 14 1.75 2.12 -9.73
N PRO A 15 2.72 1.78 -10.60
CA PRO A 15 2.78 0.43 -11.16
C PRO A 15 2.89 -0.65 -10.08
N LEU A 16 3.67 -0.37 -9.03
CA LEU A 16 3.79 -1.33 -7.93
C LEU A 16 2.47 -1.46 -7.18
N LEU A 17 1.83 -0.35 -6.87
CA LEU A 17 0.56 -0.36 -6.16
C LEU A 17 -0.49 -1.14 -6.96
N LYS A 18 -0.49 -0.97 -8.27
CA LYS A 18 -1.43 -1.67 -9.13
C LYS A 18 -1.19 -3.18 -9.05
N GLU A 19 0.05 -3.61 -9.18
CA GLU A 19 0.35 -5.04 -9.13
C GLU A 19 0.00 -5.63 -7.78
N VAL A 20 0.33 -4.93 -6.70
CA VAL A 20 0.00 -5.39 -5.36
C VAL A 20 -1.52 -5.46 -5.20
N GLY A 21 -2.23 -4.47 -5.69
CA GLY A 21 -3.68 -4.45 -5.62
C GLY A 21 -4.33 -5.61 -6.36
N LEU A 22 -3.78 -5.99 -7.49
CA LEU A 22 -4.33 -7.09 -8.26
C LEU A 22 -4.20 -8.43 -7.56
N THR A 23 -3.23 -8.59 -6.66
CA THR A 23 -3.09 -9.83 -5.89
C THR A 23 -4.16 -9.96 -4.82
N LYS A 24 -4.72 -8.85 -4.36
CA LYS A 24 -5.73 -8.80 -3.30
C LYS A 24 -5.27 -9.44 -2.01
N LYS A 25 -3.96 -9.45 -1.76
CA LYS A 25 -3.39 -10.01 -0.55
C LYS A 25 -3.30 -8.95 0.53
N LYS A 26 -3.08 -9.38 1.77
CA LYS A 26 -2.88 -8.46 2.87
C LYS A 26 -1.65 -7.59 2.60
N VAL A 27 -1.78 -6.30 2.86
CA VAL A 27 -0.72 -5.34 2.59
C VAL A 27 -0.28 -4.66 3.88
N PHE A 28 1.04 -4.63 4.11
CA PHE A 28 1.64 -3.85 5.17
C PHE A 28 2.25 -2.61 4.55
N LEU A 29 1.73 -1.46 4.92
CA LEU A 29 2.15 -0.19 4.34
C LEU A 29 3.01 0.57 5.33
N SER A 30 4.28 0.75 5.00
CA SER A 30 5.21 1.47 5.86
C SER A 30 5.17 2.96 5.51
N THR A 31 4.88 3.81 6.50
CA THR A 31 4.59 5.22 6.25
C THR A 31 5.61 6.18 6.88
N GLY A 32 6.74 5.68 7.34
CA GLY A 32 7.68 6.49 8.11
C GLY A 32 8.14 7.77 7.45
N ALA A 33 8.31 7.78 6.12
CA ALA A 33 8.82 8.95 5.40
C ALA A 33 7.81 9.56 4.45
N SER A 34 6.54 9.14 4.52
CA SER A 34 5.53 9.57 3.54
C SER A 34 4.59 10.60 4.12
N ASP A 35 4.10 11.49 3.26
CA ASP A 35 3.06 12.44 3.61
C ASP A 35 1.71 11.75 3.72
N ILE A 36 0.79 12.39 4.45
CA ILE A 36 -0.56 11.88 4.57
C ILE A 36 -1.26 11.77 3.22
N SER A 37 -1.01 12.74 2.33
CA SER A 37 -1.63 12.70 1.01
C SER A 37 -1.15 11.50 0.20
N GLU A 38 0.12 11.15 0.31
CA GLU A 38 0.66 9.97 -0.36
C GLU A 38 0.07 8.70 0.21
N ILE A 39 -0.07 8.65 1.52
CA ILE A 39 -0.67 7.49 2.19
C ILE A 39 -2.12 7.31 1.74
N LYS A 40 -2.87 8.40 1.70
CA LYS A 40 -4.27 8.34 1.25
C LYS A 40 -4.36 7.88 -0.20
N TYR A 41 -3.45 8.35 -1.04
CA TYR A 41 -3.42 7.94 -2.43
C TYR A 41 -3.18 6.44 -2.56
N ALA A 42 -2.20 5.93 -1.83
CA ALA A 42 -1.89 4.50 -1.85
C ALA A 42 -3.07 3.68 -1.37
N LEU A 43 -3.71 4.10 -0.28
CA LEU A 43 -4.88 3.41 0.25
C LEU A 43 -6.02 3.39 -0.78
N LYS A 44 -6.23 4.52 -1.45
CA LYS A 44 -7.26 4.61 -2.46
C LYS A 44 -7.02 3.63 -3.60
N ILE A 45 -5.78 3.60 -4.10
CA ILE A 45 -5.43 2.71 -5.21
C ILE A 45 -5.60 1.25 -4.81
N LEU A 46 -5.06 0.87 -3.65
CA LEU A 46 -5.15 -0.52 -3.21
C LEU A 46 -6.60 -0.93 -3.00
N THR A 47 -7.40 -0.06 -2.42
CA THR A 47 -8.82 -0.36 -2.19
C THR A 47 -9.58 -0.48 -3.51
N MET A 48 -9.25 0.36 -4.49
CA MET A 48 -9.86 0.30 -5.81
C MET A 48 -9.66 -1.06 -6.47
N TYR A 49 -8.49 -1.65 -6.25
CA TYR A 49 -8.21 -2.96 -6.84
C TYR A 49 -8.73 -4.13 -6.01
N GLY A 50 -9.34 -3.85 -4.85
CA GLY A 50 -9.98 -4.87 -4.06
C GLY A 50 -9.22 -5.38 -2.86
N VAL A 51 -8.14 -4.72 -2.48
CA VAL A 51 -7.41 -5.08 -1.25
C VAL A 51 -8.27 -4.70 -0.05
N LYS A 52 -8.50 -5.64 0.84
CA LYS A 52 -9.36 -5.41 2.01
C LYS A 52 -8.58 -5.28 3.31
N ASP A 53 -7.43 -5.94 3.39
CA ASP A 53 -6.62 -5.94 4.61
C ASP A 53 -5.38 -5.09 4.39
N ILE A 54 -5.40 -3.88 4.92
CA ILE A 54 -4.26 -2.98 4.84
C ILE A 54 -3.87 -2.59 6.26
N VAL A 55 -2.61 -2.86 6.62
CA VAL A 55 -2.06 -2.48 7.92
C VAL A 55 -1.07 -1.36 7.69
N ILE A 56 -1.28 -0.24 8.38
CA ILE A 56 -0.37 0.89 8.29
C ILE A 56 0.63 0.80 9.44
N MET A 57 1.91 0.81 9.09
CA MET A 57 2.97 0.71 10.07
C MET A 57 3.71 2.03 10.18
N HIS A 58 3.88 2.50 11.39
CA HIS A 58 4.68 3.68 11.71
C HIS A 58 6.06 3.23 12.16
N CYS A 59 7.08 3.74 11.50
CA CYS A 59 8.45 3.47 11.92
C CYS A 59 9.12 4.73 12.43
#